data_97ee11f2b740a0ad6a9a7c13fba19133
#
_entry.id   97ee11f2b740a0ad6a9a7c13fba19133
#
_cell.length_a   1.000
_cell.length_b   1.000
_cell.length_c   1.000
_cell.angle_alpha   90.00
_cell.angle_beta   90.00
_cell.angle_gamma   90.00
#
_symmetry.space_group_name_H-M   'P 1'
#
loop_
_entity.id
_entity.type
_entity.pdbx_description
1 polymer ?
#
loop_
_entity_poly.entity_id
_entity_poly.type
_entity_poly.pdbx_seq_one_letter_code
_entity_poly.pdbx_strand_id
1 'polypeptide(L)'
;PGLSVSMATALLVSITYTWDHSDALAMIMGVYVVGVFSGAVSAILINIPGTPSSITTTFDGYPMAKRGEGERALKIGIFSSFIGGLISLICLWLFTPLLSAAALKFSAVEKFLIILFALTVIAALSKGQMLRGVFAGFLGVLTSLIGMFSVNNAYRMVPAMFKSKMQDGFQLLPVLIGLFAIAQIFEEAEEGMRFKIDKVDGEMDGKSTFSFKDFKGQGINLVRSSLIGTFMGVLPGVGGSAASILAYAQAKNFSKHPELLGTGVAEGLVASETSNNGLTGGALIPLLSLGIPGDSTTAVLISAFMLQGVSEYDLEKFYPEKLEGTMPTIEEWEAKLGGSIEHE
;
A
#
# COMPACT_ATOMS: atom_id res chain seq x y z
N PRO A 1 -14.75 6.02 7.82
CA PRO A 1 -14.33 7.25 8.48
C PRO A 1 -13.95 6.95 9.94
N GLY A 2 -12.82 7.46 10.42
CA GLY A 2 -12.37 7.27 11.79
C GLY A 2 -11.47 6.05 12.03
N LEU A 3 -11.20 5.24 11.02
CA LEU A 3 -10.22 4.15 11.08
C LEU A 3 -9.47 4.09 9.75
N SER A 4 -8.18 4.42 9.76
CA SER A 4 -7.36 4.30 8.56
C SER A 4 -7.04 2.84 8.25
N VAL A 5 -6.72 2.54 6.98
CA VAL A 5 -6.35 1.18 6.55
C VAL A 5 -5.12 0.70 7.30
N SER A 6 -4.11 1.57 7.46
CA SER A 6 -2.87 1.26 8.20
C SER A 6 -3.14 0.92 9.65
N MET A 7 -4.04 1.68 10.32
CA MET A 7 -4.44 1.42 11.71
C MET A 7 -5.21 0.10 11.83
N ALA A 8 -6.19 -0.14 10.94
CA ALA A 8 -6.94 -1.40 10.93
C ALA A 8 -6.02 -2.61 10.72
N THR A 9 -5.08 -2.49 9.79
CA THR A 9 -4.06 -3.51 9.52
C THR A 9 -3.19 -3.76 10.76
N ALA A 10 -2.68 -2.69 11.42
CA ALA A 10 -1.85 -2.82 12.61
C ALA A 10 -2.58 -3.52 13.79
N LEU A 11 -3.87 -3.21 13.98
CA LEU A 11 -4.69 -3.88 15.01
C LEU A 11 -4.91 -5.35 14.67
N LEU A 12 -5.16 -5.67 13.41
CA LEU A 12 -5.37 -7.06 12.97
C LEU A 12 -4.13 -7.92 13.09
N VAL A 13 -2.94 -7.37 12.87
CA VAL A 13 -1.68 -8.09 13.07
C VAL A 13 -1.61 -8.69 14.48
N SER A 14 -2.03 -7.92 15.50
CA SER A 14 -2.04 -8.38 16.88
C SER A 14 -3.11 -9.46 17.14
N ILE A 15 -4.28 -9.34 16.51
CA ILE A 15 -5.39 -10.28 16.68
C ILE A 15 -5.11 -11.61 15.96
N THR A 16 -4.51 -11.54 14.78
CA THR A 16 -4.24 -12.70 13.92
C THR A 16 -2.93 -13.44 14.27
N TYR A 17 -2.19 -12.98 15.27
CA TYR A 17 -0.89 -13.53 15.65
C TYR A 17 -0.93 -15.04 15.96
N THR A 18 -2.02 -15.53 16.56
CA THR A 18 -2.19 -16.94 16.92
C THR A 18 -2.96 -17.76 15.88
N TRP A 19 -3.32 -17.15 14.75
CA TRP A 19 -4.08 -17.83 13.70
C TRP A 19 -3.17 -18.66 12.80
N ASP A 20 -3.77 -19.55 12.01
CA ASP A 20 -3.08 -20.17 10.90
C ASP A 20 -2.57 -19.10 9.92
N HIS A 21 -1.38 -19.32 9.34
CA HIS A 21 -0.73 -18.35 8.46
C HIS A 21 -1.62 -17.93 7.28
N SER A 22 -2.30 -18.89 6.65
CA SER A 22 -3.16 -18.62 5.50
C SER A 22 -4.35 -17.75 5.87
N ASP A 23 -4.98 -18.05 7.00
CA ASP A 23 -6.15 -17.32 7.49
C ASP A 23 -5.76 -15.89 7.94
N ALA A 24 -4.63 -15.77 8.65
CA ALA A 24 -4.09 -14.48 9.08
C ALA A 24 -3.76 -13.58 7.88
N LEU A 25 -3.06 -14.10 6.89
CA LEU A 25 -2.69 -13.38 5.68
C LEU A 25 -3.94 -13.01 4.86
N ALA A 26 -4.90 -13.93 4.70
CA ALA A 26 -6.13 -13.65 3.97
C ALA A 26 -6.93 -12.51 4.63
N MET A 27 -7.04 -12.51 5.96
CA MET A 27 -7.72 -11.45 6.72
C MET A 27 -7.02 -10.10 6.56
N ILE A 28 -5.71 -10.06 6.76
CA ILE A 28 -4.91 -8.84 6.68
C ILE A 28 -4.95 -8.27 5.26
N MET A 29 -4.80 -9.11 4.24
CA MET A 29 -4.87 -8.69 2.83
C MET A 29 -6.28 -8.25 2.45
N GLY A 30 -7.32 -8.92 2.96
CA GLY A 30 -8.70 -8.50 2.77
C GLY A 30 -8.95 -7.10 3.30
N VAL A 31 -8.48 -6.80 4.51
CA VAL A 31 -8.60 -5.45 5.11
C VAL A 31 -7.80 -4.41 4.34
N TYR A 32 -6.61 -4.76 3.84
CA TYR A 32 -5.83 -3.84 3.01
C TYR A 32 -6.60 -3.45 1.74
N VAL A 33 -7.01 -4.43 0.94
CA VAL A 33 -7.65 -4.19 -0.37
C VAL A 33 -9.01 -3.52 -0.23
N VAL A 34 -9.87 -4.02 0.68
CA VAL A 34 -11.21 -3.46 0.92
C VAL A 34 -11.14 -2.12 1.64
N GLY A 35 -10.18 -1.97 2.55
CA GLY A 35 -9.94 -0.74 3.28
C GLY A 35 -9.61 0.44 2.37
N VAL A 36 -8.80 0.21 1.33
CA VAL A 36 -8.48 1.22 0.31
C VAL A 36 -9.75 1.70 -0.40
N PHE A 37 -10.65 0.80 -0.78
CA PHE A 37 -11.95 1.16 -1.35
C PHE A 37 -12.86 1.88 -0.35
N SER A 38 -12.83 1.53 0.94
CA SER A 38 -13.78 2.03 1.94
C SER A 38 -13.82 3.56 2.04
N GLY A 39 -12.70 4.22 1.73
CA GLY A 39 -12.61 5.67 1.66
C GLY A 39 -13.50 6.32 0.60
N ALA A 40 -13.87 5.58 -0.45
CA ALA A 40 -14.77 6.04 -1.48
C ALA A 40 -16.21 6.24 -0.96
N VAL A 41 -16.64 5.47 0.02
CA VAL A 41 -18.01 5.55 0.55
C VAL A 41 -18.31 6.94 1.10
N SER A 42 -17.47 7.45 1.99
CA SER A 42 -17.63 8.81 2.53
C SER A 42 -17.33 9.89 1.48
N ALA A 43 -16.37 9.64 0.58
CA ALA A 43 -16.08 10.56 -0.52
C ALA A 43 -17.29 10.78 -1.44
N ILE A 44 -18.01 9.70 -1.77
CA ILE A 44 -19.20 9.75 -2.62
C ILE A 44 -20.40 10.35 -1.87
N LEU A 45 -20.68 9.87 -0.65
CA LEU A 45 -21.93 10.22 0.01
C LEU A 45 -21.92 11.57 0.72
N ILE A 46 -20.80 11.98 1.29
CA ILE A 46 -20.72 13.18 2.13
C ILE A 46 -19.58 14.13 1.76
N ASN A 47 -18.95 13.93 0.60
CA ASN A 47 -17.83 14.76 0.10
C ASN A 47 -16.61 14.83 1.04
N ILE A 48 -16.42 13.80 1.86
CA ILE A 48 -15.27 13.72 2.77
C ILE A 48 -14.44 12.52 2.33
N PRO A 49 -13.20 12.72 1.81
CA PRO A 49 -12.32 11.61 1.47
C PRO A 49 -12.05 10.76 2.71
N GLY A 50 -12.47 9.49 2.71
CA GLY A 50 -12.21 8.58 3.84
C GLY A 50 -10.77 8.07 3.89
N THR A 51 -10.06 8.19 2.76
CA THR A 51 -8.62 7.96 2.64
C THR A 51 -8.03 9.07 1.76
N PRO A 52 -6.73 9.40 1.90
CA PRO A 52 -6.09 10.41 1.05
C PRO A 52 -6.19 10.08 -0.45
N SER A 53 -6.29 8.81 -0.81
CA SER A 53 -6.42 8.35 -2.20
C SER A 53 -7.83 8.52 -2.78
N SER A 54 -8.86 8.69 -1.95
CA SER A 54 -10.24 8.89 -2.41
C SER A 54 -10.61 10.36 -2.67
N ILE A 55 -9.62 11.28 -2.65
CA ILE A 55 -9.87 12.70 -2.92
C ILE A 55 -10.47 12.93 -4.30
N THR A 56 -9.99 12.26 -5.34
CA THR A 56 -10.51 12.39 -6.70
C THR A 56 -11.89 11.75 -6.89
N THR A 57 -12.22 10.81 -6.03
CA THR A 57 -13.54 10.18 -5.99
C THR A 57 -14.64 11.18 -5.61
N THR A 58 -14.29 12.23 -4.81
CA THR A 58 -15.24 13.29 -4.49
C THR A 58 -15.64 14.12 -5.72
N PHE A 59 -14.76 14.23 -6.73
CA PHE A 59 -14.98 15.14 -7.86
C PHE A 59 -16.20 14.77 -8.71
N ASP A 60 -16.42 13.47 -8.91
CA ASP A 60 -17.58 12.97 -9.66
C ASP A 60 -18.54 12.18 -8.78
N GLY A 61 -18.06 11.47 -7.77
CA GLY A 61 -18.90 10.66 -6.90
C GLY A 61 -19.91 11.48 -6.10
N TYR A 62 -19.47 12.56 -5.47
CA TYR A 62 -20.34 13.42 -4.70
C TYR A 62 -21.37 14.20 -5.53
N PRO A 63 -21.03 14.81 -6.69
CA PRO A 63 -22.04 15.36 -7.59
C PRO A 63 -23.08 14.34 -8.06
N MET A 64 -22.70 13.06 -8.26
CA MET A 64 -23.68 11.99 -8.52
C MET A 64 -24.61 11.79 -7.31
N ALA A 65 -24.06 11.69 -6.10
CA ALA A 65 -24.85 11.54 -4.88
C ALA A 65 -25.83 12.71 -4.67
N LYS A 66 -25.40 13.96 -4.93
CA LYS A 66 -26.27 15.14 -4.88
C LYS A 66 -27.45 15.07 -5.84
N ARG A 67 -27.33 14.35 -6.96
CA ARG A 67 -28.44 14.13 -7.91
C ARG A 67 -29.33 12.94 -7.54
N GLY A 68 -29.14 12.33 -6.35
CA GLY A 68 -29.85 11.11 -5.95
C GLY A 68 -29.24 9.81 -6.52
N GLU A 69 -28.12 9.89 -7.23
CA GLU A 69 -27.43 8.74 -7.85
C GLU A 69 -26.35 8.11 -6.96
N GLY A 70 -26.40 8.30 -5.64
CA GLY A 70 -25.36 7.84 -4.71
C GLY A 70 -25.16 6.32 -4.73
N GLU A 71 -26.24 5.55 -4.81
CA GLU A 71 -26.17 4.09 -4.92
C GLU A 71 -25.50 3.65 -6.24
N ARG A 72 -25.82 4.30 -7.34
CA ARG A 72 -25.21 4.06 -8.64
C ARG A 72 -23.70 4.38 -8.60
N ALA A 73 -23.33 5.52 -8.02
CA ALA A 73 -21.93 5.91 -7.87
C ALA A 73 -21.13 4.90 -7.03
N LEU A 74 -21.70 4.44 -5.90
CA LEU A 74 -21.07 3.40 -5.07
C LEU A 74 -20.85 2.12 -5.86
N LYS A 75 -21.83 1.64 -6.61
CA LYS A 75 -21.73 0.42 -7.41
C LYS A 75 -20.70 0.54 -8.53
N ILE A 76 -20.63 1.71 -9.20
CA ILE A 76 -19.57 2.00 -10.18
C ILE A 76 -18.21 1.97 -9.48
N GLY A 77 -18.07 2.60 -8.32
CA GLY A 77 -16.83 2.60 -7.55
C GLY A 77 -16.38 1.20 -7.15
N ILE A 78 -17.29 0.38 -6.58
CA ILE A 78 -17.02 -1.02 -6.19
C ILE A 78 -16.51 -1.83 -7.39
N PHE A 79 -17.22 -1.77 -8.50
CA PHE A 79 -16.84 -2.55 -9.68
C PHE A 79 -15.52 -2.06 -10.27
N SER A 80 -15.29 -0.75 -10.32
CA SER A 80 -14.02 -0.16 -10.77
C SER A 80 -12.85 -0.58 -9.90
N SER A 81 -13.02 -0.55 -8.57
CA SER A 81 -12.05 -1.00 -7.59
C SER A 81 -11.75 -2.49 -7.73
N PHE A 82 -12.77 -3.32 -7.95
CA PHE A 82 -12.61 -4.75 -8.20
C PHE A 82 -11.75 -5.00 -9.44
N ILE A 83 -12.04 -4.33 -10.57
CA ILE A 83 -11.25 -4.48 -11.80
C ILE A 83 -9.81 -3.96 -11.60
N GLY A 84 -9.64 -2.83 -10.92
CA GLY A 84 -8.33 -2.28 -10.59
C GLY A 84 -7.49 -3.24 -9.76
N GLY A 85 -8.09 -3.79 -8.71
CA GLY A 85 -7.48 -4.81 -7.87
C GLY A 85 -7.12 -6.08 -8.62
N LEU A 86 -8.03 -6.57 -9.49
CA LEU A 86 -7.80 -7.77 -10.28
C LEU A 86 -6.63 -7.60 -11.27
N ILE A 87 -6.57 -6.49 -12.00
CA ILE A 87 -5.47 -6.21 -12.93
C ILE A 87 -4.16 -6.07 -12.16
N SER A 88 -4.15 -5.37 -11.01
CA SER A 88 -2.95 -5.24 -10.20
C SER A 88 -2.51 -6.55 -9.56
N LEU A 89 -3.44 -7.44 -9.22
CA LEU A 89 -3.14 -8.79 -8.76
C LEU A 89 -2.45 -9.63 -9.85
N ILE A 90 -2.92 -9.52 -11.10
CA ILE A 90 -2.26 -10.16 -12.23
C ILE A 90 -0.85 -9.61 -12.43
N CYS A 91 -0.68 -8.28 -12.32
CA CYS A 91 0.63 -7.65 -12.37
C CYS A 91 1.53 -8.13 -11.21
N LEU A 92 1.00 -8.19 -10.00
CA LEU A 92 1.70 -8.71 -8.83
C LEU A 92 2.19 -10.13 -9.08
N TRP A 93 1.31 -11.01 -9.51
CA TRP A 93 1.64 -12.41 -9.80
C TRP A 93 2.71 -12.56 -10.90
N LEU A 94 2.66 -11.70 -11.92
CA LEU A 94 3.60 -11.76 -13.05
C LEU A 94 4.95 -11.12 -12.71
N PHE A 95 4.98 -9.96 -12.06
CA PHE A 95 6.18 -9.16 -11.88
C PHE A 95 6.95 -9.49 -10.59
N THR A 96 6.29 -9.97 -9.53
CA THR A 96 6.97 -10.29 -8.27
C THR A 96 8.05 -11.36 -8.45
N PRO A 97 7.81 -12.53 -9.09
CA PRO A 97 8.84 -13.52 -9.28
C PRO A 97 10.02 -13.02 -10.14
N LEU A 98 9.70 -12.19 -11.15
CA LEU A 98 10.73 -11.62 -12.02
C LEU A 98 11.64 -10.66 -11.27
N LEU A 99 11.03 -9.78 -10.45
CA LEU A 99 11.78 -8.81 -9.65
C LEU A 99 12.56 -9.49 -8.52
N SER A 100 11.99 -10.51 -7.88
CA SER A 100 12.68 -11.30 -6.85
C SER A 100 13.88 -12.04 -7.41
N ALA A 101 13.74 -12.68 -8.57
CA ALA A 101 14.87 -13.35 -9.25
C ALA A 101 15.99 -12.35 -9.60
N ALA A 102 15.66 -11.10 -9.94
CA ALA A 102 16.63 -10.04 -10.14
C ALA A 102 17.26 -9.58 -8.81
N ALA A 103 16.44 -9.44 -7.75
CA ALA A 103 16.88 -8.99 -6.42
C ALA A 103 17.87 -9.97 -5.77
N LEU A 104 17.70 -11.27 -5.98
CA LEU A 104 18.64 -12.30 -5.49
C LEU A 104 20.04 -12.16 -6.11
N LYS A 105 20.17 -11.51 -7.27
CA LYS A 105 21.46 -11.24 -7.90
C LYS A 105 22.13 -9.96 -7.41
N PHE A 106 21.44 -9.17 -6.59
CA PHE A 106 21.94 -7.89 -6.11
C PHE A 106 23.01 -8.11 -5.02
N SER A 107 24.16 -7.54 -5.23
CA SER A 107 25.21 -7.43 -4.23
C SER A 107 24.85 -6.39 -3.15
N ALA A 108 25.69 -6.25 -2.15
CA ALA A 108 25.53 -5.22 -1.12
C ALA A 108 25.48 -3.79 -1.68
N VAL A 109 26.15 -3.56 -2.81
CA VAL A 109 26.20 -2.23 -3.46
C VAL A 109 24.86 -1.89 -4.08
N GLU A 110 24.26 -2.80 -4.85
CA GLU A 110 22.94 -2.57 -5.46
C GLU A 110 21.87 -2.42 -4.39
N LYS A 111 21.89 -3.24 -3.34
CA LYS A 111 20.95 -3.10 -2.20
C LYS A 111 21.10 -1.73 -1.53
N PHE A 112 22.30 -1.26 -1.30
CA PHE A 112 22.55 0.09 -0.77
C PHE A 112 21.99 1.18 -1.70
N LEU A 113 22.23 1.07 -3.01
CA LEU A 113 21.74 2.05 -3.99
C LEU A 113 20.21 2.08 -4.07
N ILE A 114 19.54 0.94 -3.95
CA ILE A 114 18.07 0.86 -3.91
C ILE A 114 17.53 1.54 -2.66
N ILE A 115 18.12 1.30 -1.48
CA ILE A 115 17.71 1.97 -0.25
C ILE A 115 17.94 3.48 -0.36
N LEU A 116 19.07 3.90 -0.89
CA LEU A 116 19.37 5.31 -1.12
C LEU A 116 18.36 5.94 -2.10
N PHE A 117 18.04 5.25 -3.18
CA PHE A 117 16.99 5.69 -4.13
C PHE A 117 15.64 5.84 -3.44
N ALA A 118 15.20 4.84 -2.65
CA ALA A 118 13.94 4.90 -1.91
C ALA A 118 13.90 6.11 -0.95
N LEU A 119 14.99 6.39 -0.23
CA LEU A 119 15.10 7.56 0.64
C LEU A 119 15.02 8.89 -0.15
N THR A 120 15.66 8.97 -1.33
CA THR A 120 15.57 10.17 -2.18
C THR A 120 14.18 10.38 -2.74
N VAL A 121 13.47 9.30 -3.12
CA VAL A 121 12.09 9.37 -3.61
C VAL A 121 11.15 9.86 -2.49
N ILE A 122 11.29 9.32 -1.28
CA ILE A 122 10.49 9.77 -0.11
C ILE A 122 10.72 11.26 0.17
N ALA A 123 11.96 11.70 0.15
CA ALA A 123 12.31 13.12 0.33
C ALA A 123 11.71 14.01 -0.76
N ALA A 124 11.81 13.60 -2.03
CA ALA A 124 11.25 14.33 -3.16
C ALA A 124 9.72 14.45 -3.12
N LEU A 125 9.03 13.41 -2.65
CA LEU A 125 7.56 13.36 -2.55
C LEU A 125 6.99 14.05 -1.31
N SER A 126 7.82 14.63 -0.45
CA SER A 126 7.38 15.33 0.78
C SER A 126 6.67 16.66 0.51
N LYS A 127 5.93 16.79 -0.59
CA LYS A 127 4.99 17.89 -0.95
C LYS A 127 5.48 19.29 -0.58
N GLY A 128 6.66 19.69 -1.09
CA GLY A 128 7.24 21.01 -0.82
C GLY A 128 7.90 21.16 0.55
N GLN A 129 7.95 20.09 1.35
CA GLN A 129 8.61 20.05 2.65
C GLN A 129 9.84 19.12 2.63
N MET A 130 10.62 19.17 1.56
CA MET A 130 11.76 18.27 1.31
C MET A 130 12.73 18.19 2.50
N LEU A 131 13.01 19.31 3.17
CA LEU A 131 13.88 19.32 4.35
C LEU A 131 13.31 18.48 5.50
N ARG A 132 11.99 18.50 5.71
CA ARG A 132 11.33 17.67 6.74
C ARG A 132 11.38 16.18 6.35
N GLY A 133 11.18 15.84 5.06
CA GLY A 133 11.31 14.48 4.56
C GLY A 133 12.74 13.94 4.72
N VAL A 134 13.75 14.72 4.37
CA VAL A 134 15.17 14.36 4.57
C VAL A 134 15.47 14.17 6.06
N PHE A 135 15.01 15.09 6.90
CA PHE A 135 15.23 15.01 8.35
C PHE A 135 14.55 13.75 8.95
N ALA A 136 13.32 13.47 8.55
CA ALA A 136 12.61 12.25 8.98
C ALA A 136 13.33 10.98 8.53
N GLY A 137 13.81 10.94 7.27
CA GLY A 137 14.61 9.83 6.75
C GLY A 137 15.91 9.63 7.55
N PHE A 138 16.59 10.72 7.87
CA PHE A 138 17.81 10.68 8.70
C PHE A 138 17.53 10.17 10.11
N LEU A 139 16.43 10.61 10.75
CA LEU A 139 16.00 10.08 12.04
C LEU A 139 15.68 8.59 11.97
N GLY A 140 15.03 8.14 10.90
CA GLY A 140 14.76 6.71 10.67
C GLY A 140 16.05 5.89 10.58
N VAL A 141 17.02 6.36 9.80
CA VAL A 141 18.34 5.71 9.71
C VAL A 141 19.06 5.71 11.06
N LEU A 142 19.06 6.82 11.80
CA LEU A 142 19.65 6.88 13.14
C LEU A 142 19.00 5.86 14.09
N THR A 143 17.68 5.77 14.06
CA THR A 143 16.90 4.84 14.90
C THR A 143 17.26 3.39 14.55
N SER A 144 17.44 3.06 13.28
CA SER A 144 17.82 1.72 12.83
C SER A 144 19.23 1.31 13.22
N LEU A 145 20.10 2.27 13.53
CA LEU A 145 21.48 1.98 13.99
C LEU A 145 21.58 1.64 15.47
N ILE A 146 20.49 1.84 16.24
CA ILE A 146 20.46 1.55 17.68
C ILE A 146 20.35 0.03 17.88
N GLY A 147 21.25 -0.55 18.65
CA GLY A 147 21.26 -1.99 18.90
C GLY A 147 22.66 -2.60 18.87
N MET A 148 22.74 -3.92 18.81
CA MET A 148 23.99 -4.64 18.68
C MET A 148 24.30 -4.86 17.19
N PHE A 149 25.49 -4.51 16.78
CA PHE A 149 25.93 -4.73 15.41
C PHE A 149 26.43 -6.17 15.24
N SER A 150 25.75 -6.93 14.39
CA SER A 150 25.98 -8.38 14.22
C SER A 150 27.39 -8.78 13.80
N VAL A 151 28.12 -7.90 13.10
CA VAL A 151 29.48 -8.23 12.59
C VAL A 151 30.53 -8.32 13.69
N ASN A 152 30.43 -7.46 14.71
CA ASN A 152 31.42 -7.39 15.79
C ASN A 152 30.84 -7.42 17.22
N ASN A 153 29.54 -7.69 17.34
CA ASN A 153 28.79 -7.71 18.60
C ASN A 153 28.92 -6.41 19.43
N ALA A 154 29.26 -5.29 18.78
CA ALA A 154 29.40 -4.02 19.46
C ALA A 154 28.05 -3.31 19.58
N TYR A 155 27.72 -2.85 20.79
CA TYR A 155 26.52 -2.04 21.01
C TYR A 155 26.71 -0.64 20.47
N ARG A 156 25.75 -0.18 19.66
CA ARG A 156 25.69 1.17 19.11
C ARG A 156 24.56 1.95 19.77
N MET A 157 24.90 3.11 20.34
CA MET A 157 23.96 4.07 20.90
C MET A 157 23.02 3.49 21.98
N VAL A 158 23.37 2.35 22.59
CA VAL A 158 22.61 1.71 23.66
C VAL A 158 23.25 2.02 25.01
N PRO A 159 22.56 2.76 25.93
CA PRO A 159 23.06 2.98 27.27
C PRO A 159 23.31 1.65 28.02
N ALA A 160 24.32 1.63 28.90
CA ALA A 160 24.73 0.42 29.58
C ALA A 160 23.59 -0.31 30.32
N MET A 161 22.64 0.45 30.89
CA MET A 161 21.48 -0.07 31.62
C MET A 161 20.44 -0.80 30.73
N PHE A 162 20.46 -0.57 29.42
CA PHE A 162 19.50 -1.17 28.49
C PHE A 162 20.12 -2.24 27.58
N LYS A 163 21.40 -2.57 27.70
CA LYS A 163 22.09 -3.52 26.81
C LYS A 163 21.39 -4.88 26.71
N SER A 164 20.91 -5.43 27.83
CA SER A 164 20.22 -6.72 27.84
C SER A 164 18.82 -6.70 27.20
N LYS A 165 18.19 -5.52 27.10
CA LYS A 165 16.81 -5.35 26.57
C LYS A 165 16.77 -4.80 25.15
N MET A 166 17.87 -4.23 24.69
CA MET A 166 17.97 -3.56 23.38
C MET A 166 19.09 -4.18 22.53
N GLN A 167 19.26 -5.48 22.59
CA GLN A 167 20.20 -6.19 21.73
C GLN A 167 19.82 -6.04 20.27
N ASP A 168 18.54 -6.26 19.96
CA ASP A 168 17.98 -6.17 18.61
C ASP A 168 17.56 -4.74 18.20
N GLY A 169 17.90 -3.75 19.03
CA GLY A 169 17.50 -2.37 18.83
C GLY A 169 15.99 -2.15 18.99
N PHE A 170 15.45 -1.27 18.16
CA PHE A 170 14.00 -1.08 18.06
C PHE A 170 13.41 -2.07 17.08
N GLN A 171 12.54 -2.94 17.57
CA GLN A 171 11.81 -3.86 16.70
C GLN A 171 10.88 -3.11 15.75
N LEU A 172 10.84 -3.55 14.49
CA LEU A 172 10.12 -2.85 13.41
C LEU A 172 8.62 -2.72 13.71
N LEU A 173 7.96 -3.78 14.16
CA LEU A 173 6.51 -3.78 14.40
C LEU A 173 6.06 -2.74 15.45
N PRO A 174 6.61 -2.66 16.68
CA PRO A 174 6.24 -1.62 17.64
C PRO A 174 6.48 -0.20 17.12
N VAL A 175 7.57 0.01 16.37
CA VAL A 175 7.87 1.33 15.76
C VAL A 175 6.81 1.70 14.72
N LEU A 176 6.42 0.78 13.85
CA LEU A 176 5.41 1.03 12.83
C LEU A 176 4.02 1.22 13.43
N ILE A 177 3.63 0.45 14.44
CA ILE A 177 2.38 0.68 15.19
C ILE A 177 2.40 2.08 15.81
N GLY A 178 3.51 2.48 16.45
CA GLY A 178 3.65 3.81 17.03
C GLY A 178 3.55 4.93 16.00
N LEU A 179 4.27 4.81 14.89
CA LEU A 179 4.33 5.87 13.88
C LEU A 179 3.06 5.97 13.03
N PHE A 180 2.38 4.86 12.75
CA PHE A 180 1.20 4.89 11.87
C PHE A 180 -0.11 4.79 12.65
N ALA A 181 -0.29 3.80 13.53
CA ALA A 181 -1.57 3.64 14.21
C ALA A 181 -1.79 4.71 15.28
N ILE A 182 -0.80 4.96 16.16
CA ILE A 182 -0.96 5.95 17.23
C ILE A 182 -1.00 7.38 16.66
N ALA A 183 -0.14 7.69 15.67
CA ALA A 183 -0.15 8.99 15.01
C ALA A 183 -1.51 9.26 14.34
N GLN A 184 -2.10 8.26 13.68
CA GLN A 184 -3.41 8.40 13.05
C GLN A 184 -4.53 8.63 14.08
N ILE A 185 -4.48 7.96 15.25
CA ILE A 185 -5.44 8.19 16.33
C ILE A 185 -5.42 9.67 16.78
N PHE A 186 -4.23 10.26 16.92
CA PHE A 186 -4.10 11.67 17.30
C PHE A 186 -4.62 12.60 16.20
N GLU A 187 -4.31 12.32 14.94
CA GLU A 187 -4.78 13.10 13.80
C GLU A 187 -6.31 13.08 13.70
N GLU A 188 -6.93 11.91 13.80
CA GLU A 188 -8.39 11.77 13.78
C GLU A 188 -9.07 12.37 15.00
N ALA A 189 -8.44 12.29 16.19
CA ALA A 189 -8.95 12.95 17.38
C ALA A 189 -8.94 14.48 17.24
N GLU A 190 -7.93 15.04 16.57
CA GLU A 190 -7.87 16.48 16.26
C GLU A 190 -8.90 16.87 15.19
N GLU A 191 -9.03 16.10 14.12
CA GLU A 191 -9.98 16.36 13.04
C GLU A 191 -11.42 16.16 13.47
N GLY A 192 -11.74 15.13 14.26
CA GLY A 192 -13.09 14.86 14.75
C GLY A 192 -13.73 16.02 15.53
N MET A 193 -12.93 16.95 16.05
CA MET A 193 -13.42 18.18 16.69
C MET A 193 -13.74 19.30 15.69
N ARG A 194 -13.37 19.17 14.42
CA ARG A 194 -13.51 20.21 13.37
C ARG A 194 -14.58 19.94 12.34
N PHE A 195 -15.08 18.70 12.23
CA PHE A 195 -16.03 18.35 11.17
C PHE A 195 -17.45 18.81 11.49
N LYS A 196 -17.97 19.74 10.67
CA LYS A 196 -19.41 19.92 10.47
C LYS A 196 -19.83 19.02 9.30
N ILE A 197 -20.61 17.99 9.59
CA ILE A 197 -21.24 17.17 8.57
C ILE A 197 -22.42 17.98 8.02
N ASP A 198 -22.30 18.51 6.81
CA ASP A 198 -23.45 19.01 6.07
C ASP A 198 -24.33 17.79 5.75
N LYS A 199 -25.56 17.79 6.28
CA LYS A 199 -26.51 16.75 5.95
C LYS A 199 -26.75 16.77 4.45
N VAL A 200 -26.53 15.63 3.80
CA VAL A 200 -27.01 15.43 2.43
C VAL A 200 -28.52 15.28 2.52
N ASP A 201 -29.25 16.34 2.20
CA ASP A 201 -30.72 16.35 2.12
C ASP A 201 -31.24 15.62 0.84
N GLY A 202 -30.50 14.66 0.33
CA GLY A 202 -30.94 13.81 -0.76
C GLY A 202 -31.51 12.51 -0.23
N GLU A 203 -32.82 12.31 -0.31
CA GLU A 203 -33.35 10.96 -0.31
C GLU A 203 -32.59 10.16 -1.38
N MET A 204 -32.04 9.00 -1.01
CA MET A 204 -31.52 8.05 -2.00
C MET A 204 -32.72 7.56 -2.81
N ASP A 205 -33.07 8.33 -3.84
CA ASP A 205 -34.18 8.02 -4.71
C ASP A 205 -33.76 6.82 -5.56
N GLY A 206 -34.28 5.63 -5.25
CA GLY A 206 -33.94 4.34 -5.89
C GLY A 206 -34.25 4.26 -7.40
N LYS A 207 -34.36 5.42 -8.08
CA LYS A 207 -34.69 5.53 -9.51
C LYS A 207 -33.47 5.39 -10.42
N SER A 208 -32.23 5.56 -9.92
CA SER A 208 -31.01 5.44 -10.73
C SER A 208 -30.36 4.09 -10.50
N THR A 209 -30.77 3.10 -11.28
CA THR A 209 -30.25 1.73 -11.17
C THR A 209 -28.89 1.63 -11.86
N PHE A 210 -27.90 1.07 -11.17
CA PHE A 210 -26.63 0.64 -11.75
C PHE A 210 -26.86 -0.28 -12.96
N SER A 211 -26.12 -0.04 -14.01
CA SER A 211 -26.11 -0.91 -15.19
C SER A 211 -24.67 -1.07 -15.70
N PHE A 212 -24.35 -2.26 -16.23
CA PHE A 212 -23.07 -2.44 -16.95
C PHE A 212 -22.93 -1.52 -18.18
N LYS A 213 -24.01 -0.84 -18.59
CA LYS A 213 -23.94 0.23 -19.60
C LYS A 213 -23.13 1.44 -19.12
N ASP A 214 -22.98 1.63 -17.80
CA ASP A 214 -22.14 2.69 -17.22
C ASP A 214 -20.66 2.52 -17.57
N PHE A 215 -20.24 1.28 -17.89
CA PHE A 215 -18.89 0.96 -18.34
C PHE A 215 -18.74 0.90 -19.86
N LYS A 216 -19.81 1.23 -20.61
CA LYS A 216 -19.71 1.25 -22.08
C LYS A 216 -18.69 2.31 -22.52
N GLY A 217 -17.65 1.88 -23.23
CA GLY A 217 -16.56 2.75 -23.67
C GLY A 217 -15.47 3.00 -22.60
N GLN A 218 -15.62 2.48 -21.37
CA GLN A 218 -14.66 2.69 -20.28
C GLN A 218 -13.54 1.64 -20.22
N GLY A 219 -13.54 0.64 -21.11
CA GLY A 219 -12.54 -0.45 -21.07
C GLY A 219 -11.10 0.05 -21.09
N ILE A 220 -10.77 0.99 -21.97
CA ILE A 220 -9.42 1.58 -22.04
C ILE A 220 -9.14 2.40 -20.77
N ASN A 221 -10.12 3.11 -20.23
CA ASN A 221 -9.98 3.86 -19.00
C ASN A 221 -9.69 2.95 -17.81
N LEU A 222 -10.43 1.82 -17.68
CA LEU A 222 -10.20 0.80 -16.65
C LEU A 222 -8.76 0.25 -16.71
N VAL A 223 -8.31 -0.22 -17.87
CA VAL A 223 -6.97 -0.79 -18.03
C VAL A 223 -5.89 0.25 -17.78
N ARG A 224 -5.99 1.43 -18.40
CA ARG A 224 -5.03 2.52 -18.22
C ARG A 224 -4.92 2.95 -16.76
N SER A 225 -6.05 3.18 -16.10
CA SER A 225 -6.07 3.62 -14.71
C SER A 225 -5.55 2.55 -13.76
N SER A 226 -5.85 1.26 -14.01
CA SER A 226 -5.24 0.14 -13.25
C SER A 226 -3.73 0.13 -13.38
N LEU A 227 -3.21 0.25 -14.60
CA LEU A 227 -1.76 0.25 -14.84
C LEU A 227 -1.09 1.48 -14.22
N ILE A 228 -1.73 2.65 -14.28
CA ILE A 228 -1.23 3.85 -13.58
C ILE A 228 -1.18 3.58 -12.07
N GLY A 229 -2.26 3.07 -11.48
CA GLY A 229 -2.30 2.72 -10.07
C GLY A 229 -1.20 1.73 -9.69
N THR A 230 -1.09 0.63 -10.44
CA THR A 230 -0.06 -0.40 -10.22
C THR A 230 1.35 0.18 -10.33
N PHE A 231 1.64 0.95 -11.36
CA PHE A 231 2.95 1.56 -11.55
C PHE A 231 3.30 2.55 -10.42
N MET A 232 2.34 3.39 -10.01
CA MET A 232 2.54 4.31 -8.90
C MET A 232 2.72 3.58 -7.57
N GLY A 233 2.08 2.41 -7.39
CA GLY A 233 2.27 1.55 -6.23
C GLY A 233 3.68 0.96 -6.12
N VAL A 234 4.30 0.62 -7.25
CA VAL A 234 5.70 0.13 -7.29
C VAL A 234 6.70 1.19 -6.81
N LEU A 235 6.36 2.48 -6.92
CA LEU A 235 7.24 3.56 -6.51
C LEU A 235 7.11 3.84 -5.01
N PRO A 236 8.16 3.62 -4.20
CA PRO A 236 8.09 3.79 -2.76
C PRO A 236 7.65 5.21 -2.35
N GLY A 237 6.67 5.30 -1.45
CA GLY A 237 6.23 6.56 -0.85
C GLY A 237 5.33 7.45 -1.72
N VAL A 238 5.04 7.09 -2.97
CA VAL A 238 4.17 7.89 -3.86
C VAL A 238 2.72 7.91 -3.35
N GLY A 239 2.22 6.76 -2.94
CA GLY A 239 0.89 6.63 -2.33
C GLY A 239 -0.29 6.81 -3.28
N GLY A 240 -1.48 6.46 -2.77
CA GLY A 240 -2.71 6.39 -3.56
C GLY A 240 -3.22 7.75 -4.05
N SER A 241 -2.95 8.84 -3.33
CA SER A 241 -3.39 10.18 -3.74
C SER A 241 -2.78 10.60 -5.08
N ALA A 242 -1.47 10.36 -5.26
CA ALA A 242 -0.81 10.70 -6.51
C ALA A 242 -1.28 9.80 -7.65
N ALA A 243 -1.51 8.51 -7.37
CA ALA A 243 -2.02 7.56 -8.36
C ALA A 243 -3.42 7.97 -8.85
N SER A 244 -4.35 8.27 -7.94
CA SER A 244 -5.71 8.64 -8.29
C SER A 244 -5.79 9.99 -9.02
N ILE A 245 -4.99 10.99 -8.61
CA ILE A 245 -4.91 12.28 -9.28
C ILE A 245 -4.36 12.12 -10.71
N LEU A 246 -3.30 11.34 -10.88
CA LEU A 246 -2.71 11.10 -12.20
C LEU A 246 -3.68 10.37 -13.12
N ALA A 247 -4.34 9.32 -12.63
CA ALA A 247 -5.32 8.56 -13.40
C ALA A 247 -6.52 9.42 -13.80
N TYR A 248 -7.02 10.24 -12.89
CA TYR A 248 -8.10 11.19 -13.16
C TYR A 248 -7.69 12.22 -14.21
N ALA A 249 -6.51 12.81 -14.07
CA ALA A 249 -5.97 13.75 -15.06
C ALA A 249 -5.81 13.11 -16.44
N GLN A 250 -5.33 11.87 -16.50
CA GLN A 250 -5.23 11.13 -17.75
C GLN A 250 -6.61 10.80 -18.34
N ALA A 251 -7.58 10.42 -17.50
CA ALA A 251 -8.96 10.24 -17.97
C ALA A 251 -9.49 11.53 -18.59
N LYS A 252 -9.29 12.67 -17.95
CA LYS A 252 -9.69 13.97 -18.46
C LYS A 252 -9.03 14.32 -19.80
N ASN A 253 -7.72 14.04 -19.94
CA ASN A 253 -6.96 14.32 -21.17
C ASN A 253 -7.40 13.46 -22.37
N PHE A 254 -7.87 12.24 -22.12
CA PHE A 254 -8.28 11.30 -23.16
C PHE A 254 -9.81 11.19 -23.33
N SER A 255 -10.57 11.92 -22.50
CA SER A 255 -12.02 11.97 -22.60
C SER A 255 -12.45 12.68 -23.88
N LYS A 256 -13.58 12.24 -24.42
CA LYS A 256 -14.26 12.96 -25.51
C LYS A 256 -14.99 14.22 -25.00
N HIS A 257 -15.28 14.26 -23.69
CA HIS A 257 -16.00 15.32 -23.02
C HIS A 257 -15.31 15.72 -21.72
N PRO A 258 -14.07 16.26 -21.80
CA PRO A 258 -13.26 16.60 -20.63
C PRO A 258 -13.90 17.64 -19.71
N GLU A 259 -14.82 18.46 -20.25
CA GLU A 259 -15.60 19.46 -19.54
C GLU A 259 -16.62 18.86 -18.57
N LEU A 260 -17.02 17.61 -18.78
CA LEU A 260 -17.97 16.91 -17.92
C LEU A 260 -17.31 16.28 -16.68
N LEU A 261 -15.99 16.02 -16.72
CA LEU A 261 -15.29 15.48 -15.55
C LEU A 261 -15.27 16.52 -14.42
N GLY A 262 -15.70 16.10 -13.24
CA GLY A 262 -15.94 16.95 -12.08
C GLY A 262 -17.41 17.39 -11.92
N THR A 263 -18.29 16.97 -12.81
CA THR A 263 -19.73 17.27 -12.74
C THR A 263 -20.59 16.08 -12.32
N GLY A 264 -19.98 14.93 -12.08
CA GLY A 264 -20.66 13.69 -11.69
C GLY A 264 -20.87 12.74 -12.85
N VAL A 265 -19.80 12.37 -13.52
CA VAL A 265 -19.79 11.37 -14.61
C VAL A 265 -19.07 10.10 -14.19
N ALA A 266 -19.54 8.97 -14.70
CA ALA A 266 -18.95 7.66 -14.39
C ALA A 266 -17.45 7.58 -14.76
N GLU A 267 -17.03 8.27 -15.84
CA GLU A 267 -15.67 8.23 -16.36
C GLU A 267 -14.63 8.66 -15.34
N GLY A 268 -14.85 9.76 -14.61
CA GLY A 268 -13.93 10.24 -13.58
C GLY A 268 -13.90 9.33 -12.35
N LEU A 269 -15.08 8.82 -11.95
CA LEU A 269 -15.21 7.89 -10.84
C LEU A 269 -14.51 6.54 -11.16
N VAL A 270 -14.67 6.03 -12.38
CA VAL A 270 -13.98 4.83 -12.87
C VAL A 270 -12.48 5.02 -12.79
N ALA A 271 -11.93 6.13 -13.29
CA ALA A 271 -10.50 6.38 -13.27
C ALA A 271 -9.93 6.43 -11.85
N SER A 272 -10.62 7.15 -10.95
CA SER A 272 -10.22 7.32 -9.56
C SER A 272 -10.16 5.98 -8.82
N GLU A 273 -11.25 5.23 -8.85
CA GLU A 273 -11.39 4.01 -8.05
C GLU A 273 -10.58 2.84 -8.63
N THR A 274 -10.48 2.74 -9.95
CA THR A 274 -9.66 1.71 -10.59
C THR A 274 -8.18 1.89 -10.27
N SER A 275 -7.66 3.13 -10.29
CA SER A 275 -6.26 3.38 -9.95
C SER A 275 -6.01 3.26 -8.46
N ASN A 276 -6.96 3.65 -7.61
CA ASN A 276 -6.86 3.54 -6.17
C ASN A 276 -6.63 2.08 -5.74
N ASN A 277 -7.45 1.15 -6.23
CA ASN A 277 -7.25 -0.27 -5.94
C ASN A 277 -6.15 -0.93 -6.81
N GLY A 278 -5.87 -0.39 -7.99
CA GLY A 278 -4.71 -0.80 -8.79
C GLY A 278 -3.38 -0.60 -8.05
N LEU A 279 -3.29 0.41 -7.21
CA LEU A 279 -2.10 0.66 -6.39
C LEU A 279 -1.82 -0.47 -5.39
N THR A 280 -2.84 -1.14 -4.86
CA THR A 280 -2.66 -2.15 -3.81
C THR A 280 -1.75 -3.29 -4.25
N GLY A 281 -2.00 -3.89 -5.42
CA GLY A 281 -1.11 -4.91 -5.97
C GLY A 281 0.26 -4.35 -6.36
N GLY A 282 0.29 -3.11 -6.91
CA GLY A 282 1.53 -2.43 -7.24
C GLY A 282 2.45 -2.24 -6.04
N ALA A 283 1.92 -1.81 -4.90
CA ALA A 283 2.68 -1.57 -3.68
C ALA A 283 3.20 -2.87 -3.02
N LEU A 284 2.56 -4.00 -3.30
CA LEU A 284 3.01 -5.31 -2.85
C LEU A 284 4.18 -5.88 -3.67
N ILE A 285 4.35 -5.45 -4.92
CA ILE A 285 5.45 -5.93 -5.77
C ILE A 285 6.82 -5.65 -5.12
N PRO A 286 7.20 -4.41 -4.81
CA PRO A 286 8.47 -4.12 -4.15
C PRO A 286 8.51 -4.64 -2.71
N LEU A 287 7.38 -4.70 -2.01
CA LEU A 287 7.32 -5.24 -0.67
C LEU A 287 7.72 -6.71 -0.64
N LEU A 288 7.11 -7.54 -1.47
CA LEU A 288 7.35 -8.98 -1.49
C LEU A 288 8.67 -9.37 -2.17
N SER A 289 9.19 -8.54 -3.07
CA SER A 289 10.41 -8.84 -3.82
C SER A 289 11.69 -8.25 -3.22
N LEU A 290 11.60 -7.09 -2.56
CA LEU A 290 12.74 -6.31 -2.08
C LEU A 290 12.62 -5.94 -0.58
N GLY A 291 11.50 -6.26 0.08
CA GLY A 291 11.22 -5.80 1.43
C GLY A 291 10.99 -4.27 1.55
N ILE A 292 10.68 -3.61 0.45
CA ILE A 292 10.52 -2.15 0.41
C ILE A 292 9.03 -1.80 0.29
N PRO A 293 8.42 -1.15 1.29
CA PRO A 293 7.01 -0.81 1.23
C PRO A 293 6.73 0.29 0.20
N GLY A 294 5.67 0.09 -0.61
CA GLY A 294 5.21 1.09 -1.59
C GLY A 294 4.44 2.25 -0.95
N ASP A 295 3.74 2.01 0.15
CA ASP A 295 2.95 3.00 0.87
C ASP A 295 2.98 2.77 2.40
N SER A 296 2.27 3.64 3.16
CA SER A 296 2.22 3.53 4.64
C SER A 296 1.54 2.25 5.13
N THR A 297 0.57 1.71 4.39
CA THR A 297 -0.12 0.47 4.80
C THR A 297 0.76 -0.75 4.55
N THR A 298 1.45 -0.80 3.41
CA THR A 298 2.42 -1.87 3.11
C THR A 298 3.63 -1.82 4.05
N ALA A 299 3.97 -0.65 4.60
CA ALA A 299 4.97 -0.56 5.68
C ALA A 299 4.52 -1.29 6.95
N VAL A 300 3.22 -1.27 7.28
CA VAL A 300 2.68 -2.08 8.39
C VAL A 300 2.60 -3.55 7.99
N LEU A 301 2.23 -3.85 6.73
CA LEU A 301 2.13 -5.22 6.23
C LEU A 301 3.44 -5.99 6.29
N ILE A 302 4.59 -5.34 6.07
CA ILE A 302 5.90 -6.01 6.16
C ILE A 302 6.08 -6.67 7.55
N SER A 303 5.68 -5.96 8.61
CA SER A 303 5.76 -6.50 9.97
C SER A 303 4.78 -7.66 10.18
N ALA A 304 3.59 -7.59 9.57
CA ALA A 304 2.61 -8.67 9.59
C ALA A 304 3.18 -9.94 8.92
N PHE A 305 3.78 -9.78 7.75
CA PHE A 305 4.41 -10.89 7.03
C PHE A 305 5.58 -11.51 7.80
N MET A 306 6.45 -10.67 8.38
CA MET A 306 7.55 -11.15 9.21
C MET A 306 7.06 -11.95 10.43
N LEU A 307 6.00 -11.49 11.12
CA LEU A 307 5.41 -12.20 12.25
C LEU A 307 4.76 -13.52 11.86
N GLN A 308 4.22 -13.59 10.66
CA GLN A 308 3.64 -14.82 10.11
C GLN A 308 4.71 -15.72 9.46
N GLY A 309 6.01 -15.42 9.64
CA GLY A 309 7.10 -16.20 9.09
C GLY A 309 7.25 -16.11 7.58
N VAL A 310 6.61 -15.13 6.94
CA VAL A 310 6.83 -14.83 5.52
C VAL A 310 8.07 -13.96 5.42
N SER A 311 9.19 -14.56 5.07
CA SER A 311 10.44 -13.83 4.83
C SER A 311 10.62 -13.51 3.34
N GLU A 312 11.56 -12.59 3.07
CA GLU A 312 12.02 -12.25 1.72
C GLU A 312 12.45 -13.49 0.90
N TYR A 313 12.80 -14.59 1.61
CA TYR A 313 13.28 -15.85 1.03
C TYR A 313 12.20 -16.93 0.93
N ASP A 314 11.00 -16.72 1.48
CA ASP A 314 9.91 -17.71 1.44
C ASP A 314 9.09 -17.69 0.14
N LEU A 315 9.61 -17.05 -0.91
CA LEU A 315 9.01 -17.10 -2.26
C LEU A 315 8.87 -18.52 -2.79
N GLU A 316 9.70 -19.44 -2.33
CA GLU A 316 9.62 -20.87 -2.63
C GLU A 316 8.27 -21.48 -2.21
N LYS A 317 7.71 -21.04 -1.08
CA LYS A 317 6.38 -21.47 -0.62
C LYS A 317 5.22 -20.92 -1.46
N PHE A 318 5.40 -19.73 -2.07
CA PHE A 318 4.38 -19.10 -2.90
C PHE A 318 4.47 -19.50 -4.38
N TYR A 319 5.65 -19.95 -4.85
CA TYR A 319 5.93 -20.29 -6.25
C TYR A 319 6.81 -21.54 -6.37
N PRO A 320 6.42 -22.69 -5.77
CA PRO A 320 7.28 -23.88 -5.69
C PRO A 320 7.72 -24.40 -7.07
N GLU A 321 6.85 -24.30 -8.08
CA GLU A 321 7.13 -24.87 -9.42
C GLU A 321 8.08 -24.04 -10.31
N LYS A 322 8.31 -22.75 -9.97
CA LYS A 322 9.16 -21.86 -10.80
C LYS A 322 10.58 -21.72 -10.30
N LEU A 323 10.87 -22.19 -9.08
CA LEU A 323 12.19 -22.09 -8.46
C LEU A 323 12.97 -23.41 -8.52
N GLU A 324 12.31 -24.52 -8.86
CA GLU A 324 13.01 -25.79 -9.16
C GLU A 324 13.95 -25.60 -10.35
N GLY A 325 15.23 -25.45 -10.07
CA GLY A 325 16.29 -25.30 -11.08
C GLY A 325 17.05 -23.96 -11.04
N THR A 326 16.68 -23.01 -10.19
CA THR A 326 17.38 -21.72 -10.08
C THR A 326 18.07 -21.50 -8.75
N MET A 327 17.74 -22.24 -7.70
CA MET A 327 18.47 -22.22 -6.42
C MET A 327 19.41 -23.42 -6.30
N PRO A 328 20.66 -23.18 -5.95
CA PRO A 328 21.54 -24.27 -5.54
C PRO A 328 20.95 -24.98 -4.32
N THR A 329 20.98 -26.29 -4.28
CA THR A 329 20.61 -27.06 -3.10
C THR A 329 21.52 -26.70 -1.92
N ILE A 330 21.10 -26.99 -0.69
CA ILE A 330 21.93 -26.78 0.51
C ILE A 330 23.30 -27.49 0.33
N GLU A 331 23.30 -28.67 -0.27
CA GLU A 331 24.53 -29.43 -0.59
C GLU A 331 25.42 -28.70 -1.62
N GLU A 332 24.85 -28.01 -2.59
CA GLU A 332 25.60 -27.18 -3.54
C GLU A 332 26.17 -25.93 -2.89
N TRP A 333 25.46 -25.35 -1.89
CA TRP A 333 25.95 -24.25 -1.09
C TRP A 333 27.06 -24.69 -0.14
N GLU A 334 26.91 -25.83 0.52
CA GLU A 334 27.96 -26.43 1.38
C GLU A 334 29.23 -26.75 0.56
N ALA A 335 29.10 -27.30 -0.62
CA ALA A 335 30.21 -27.54 -1.52
C ALA A 335 30.94 -26.27 -1.99
N LYS A 336 30.20 -25.16 -2.15
CA LYS A 336 30.77 -23.85 -2.54
C LYS A 336 31.44 -23.12 -1.38
N LEU A 337 30.97 -23.30 -0.16
CA LEU A 337 31.46 -22.61 1.04
C LEU A 337 32.56 -23.40 1.77
N GLY A 338 32.88 -24.63 1.31
CA GLY A 338 34.04 -25.41 1.79
C GLY A 338 33.91 -25.97 3.20
N GLY A 339 32.71 -26.20 3.71
CA GLY A 339 32.50 -26.83 5.02
C GLY A 339 31.05 -26.96 5.41
N SER A 340 30.70 -28.02 6.09
CA SER A 340 29.40 -28.25 6.69
C SER A 340 29.08 -27.16 7.73
N ILE A 341 27.93 -26.55 7.61
CA ILE A 341 27.34 -25.70 8.67
C ILE A 341 26.83 -26.70 9.74
N GLU A 342 27.59 -26.86 10.83
CA GLU A 342 27.10 -27.59 11.99
C GLU A 342 25.87 -26.84 12.54
N HIS A 343 24.74 -27.55 12.55
CA HIS A 343 23.54 -27.10 13.23
C HIS A 343 23.76 -27.24 14.75
N GLU A 344 23.99 -26.12 15.45
CA GLU A 344 23.74 -25.98 16.87
C GLU A 344 22.38 -25.23 17.11
#